data_e6aef6b36130c30ca41ac5b385542e32
#
_entry.id   e6aef6b36130c30ca41ac5b385542e32
#
_cell.length_a   1.000
_cell.length_b   1.000
_cell.length_c   1.000
_cell.angle_alpha   90.00
_cell.angle_beta   90.00
_cell.angle_gamma   90.00
#
_symmetry.space_group_name_H-M   'P 1'
#
loop_
_entity.id
_entity.type
_entity.pdbx_description
1 polymer ?
#
loop_
_entity_poly.entity_id
_entity_poly.type
_entity_poly.pdbx_seq_one_letter_code
_entity_poly.pdbx_strand_id
1 'polypeptide(L)'
;MEQRTGIGLAMSEQPDVPLPTGVAAAGGWQPNDPLPYRVILGEDRGVTDHNVVVHTVAIQFADGRIEQGRIKAATVYSGRGLSSTQARELAAALLEAADQLDGWIEPSG
;
A
#
# COMPACT_ATOMS: atom_id res chain seq x y z
N MET A 1 -12.75 21.38 -26.99
CA MET A 1 -12.94 20.97 -26.93
C MET A 1 -12.78 20.34 -26.58
N GLU A 2 -12.73 20.23 -26.34
CA GLU A 2 -12.79 19.60 -26.03
C GLU A 2 -12.29 18.99 -25.71
N GLN A 3 -12.05 18.99 -25.53
CA GLN A 3 -11.80 18.31 -25.25
C GLN A 3 -11.48 17.80 -24.83
N ARG A 4 -11.30 18.18 -24.68
CA ARG A 4 -11.48 17.56 -24.16
C ARG A 4 -11.78 16.92 -23.99
N THR A 5 -11.67 17.82 -24.31
CA THR A 5 -12.37 16.91 -24.24
C THR A 5 -12.13 15.62 -23.66
N GLY A 6 -11.79 14.87 -23.96
CA GLY A 6 -11.50 13.54 -23.49
C GLY A 6 -10.92 13.48 -22.12
N ILE A 7 -10.12 14.43 -21.79
CA ILE A 7 -9.47 14.45 -20.47
C ILE A 7 -10.50 14.56 -19.36
N GLY A 8 -11.43 15.46 -19.51
CA GLY A 8 -12.45 15.59 -18.47
C GLY A 8 -13.31 14.36 -18.34
N LEU A 9 -13.61 13.73 -19.46
CA LEU A 9 -14.39 12.51 -19.43
C LEU A 9 -13.63 11.39 -18.74
N ALA A 10 -12.34 11.29 -19.00
CA ALA A 10 -11.56 10.26 -18.35
C ALA A 10 -11.58 10.41 -16.83
N MET A 11 -11.49 11.64 -16.35
CA MET A 11 -11.56 11.89 -14.93
C MET A 11 -12.90 11.46 -14.34
N SER A 12 -13.99 11.78 -15.04
CA SER A 12 -15.30 11.46 -14.52
C SER A 12 -15.60 9.98 -14.59
N GLU A 13 -14.82 9.24 -15.37
CA GLU A 13 -15.04 7.80 -15.52
C GLU A 13 -14.15 6.97 -14.62
N GLN A 14 -13.30 7.60 -13.85
CA GLN A 14 -12.44 6.85 -12.95
C GLN A 14 -13.26 6.22 -11.84
N PRO A 15 -12.87 5.03 -11.40
CA PRO A 15 -13.59 4.39 -10.32
C PRO A 15 -13.61 5.24 -9.06
N ASP A 16 -14.76 5.26 -8.42
CA ASP A 16 -14.94 6.01 -7.18
C ASP A 16 -14.95 5.01 -6.03
N VAL A 17 -13.78 4.51 -5.70
CA VAL A 17 -13.60 3.46 -4.71
C VAL A 17 -12.86 4.04 -3.52
N PRO A 18 -13.42 3.96 -2.32
CA PRO A 18 -12.72 4.50 -1.15
C PRO A 18 -11.49 3.69 -0.82
N LEU A 19 -10.51 4.39 -0.26
CA LEU A 19 -9.30 3.72 0.21
C LEU A 19 -9.55 3.07 1.56
N PRO A 20 -8.96 1.91 1.80
CA PRO A 20 -9.04 1.31 3.14
C PRO A 20 -8.37 2.20 4.17
N THR A 21 -8.75 1.99 5.42
CA THR A 21 -8.14 2.71 6.54
C THR A 21 -6.65 2.42 6.58
N GLY A 22 -5.87 3.46 6.76
CA GLY A 22 -4.43 3.31 6.93
C GLY A 22 -3.63 3.40 5.65
N VAL A 23 -4.27 3.62 4.51
CA VAL A 23 -3.53 3.81 3.26
C VAL A 23 -2.90 5.20 3.29
N ALA A 24 -1.59 5.23 3.10
CA ALA A 24 -0.84 6.48 3.08
C ALA A 24 -0.70 7.04 1.67
N ALA A 25 -0.72 6.18 0.66
CA ALA A 25 -0.56 6.63 -0.71
C ALA A 25 -1.23 5.65 -1.65
N ALA A 26 -1.74 6.14 -2.75
CA ALA A 26 -2.34 5.31 -3.78
C ALA A 26 -1.88 5.81 -5.14
N GLY A 27 -1.54 4.88 -6.01
CA GLY A 27 -1.21 5.20 -7.38
C GLY A 27 -2.45 5.49 -8.19
N GLY A 28 -2.26 5.94 -9.42
CA GLY A 28 -3.36 6.13 -10.34
C GLY A 28 -3.94 4.81 -10.80
N TRP A 29 -5.18 4.87 -11.27
CA TRP A 29 -5.83 3.69 -11.81
C TRP A 29 -5.14 3.25 -13.09
N GLN A 30 -4.88 1.95 -13.17
CA GLN A 30 -4.24 1.34 -14.34
C GLN A 30 -5.26 0.54 -15.10
N PRO A 31 -5.26 0.63 -16.44
CA PRO A 31 -6.16 -0.20 -17.22
C PRO A 31 -5.84 -1.66 -17.02
N ASN A 32 -6.87 -2.46 -16.94
CA ASN A 32 -6.74 -3.90 -16.75
C ASN A 32 -8.08 -4.54 -17.06
N ASP A 33 -8.05 -5.75 -17.55
CA ASP A 33 -9.25 -6.49 -17.91
C ASP A 33 -9.36 -7.70 -16.99
N PRO A 34 -10.50 -7.89 -16.31
CA PRO A 34 -11.76 -7.19 -16.49
C PRO A 34 -11.91 -5.87 -15.73
N LEU A 35 -11.05 -5.59 -14.76
CA LEU A 35 -11.21 -4.42 -13.90
C LEU A 35 -9.91 -3.63 -13.82
N PRO A 36 -9.98 -2.31 -13.84
CA PRO A 36 -8.82 -1.48 -13.52
C PRO A 36 -8.35 -1.74 -12.09
N TYR A 37 -7.11 -1.40 -11.84
CA TYR A 37 -6.55 -1.54 -10.50
C TYR A 37 -5.63 -0.36 -10.19
N ARG A 38 -5.31 -0.23 -8.91
CA ARG A 38 -4.28 0.71 -8.45
C ARG A 38 -3.50 0.05 -7.33
N VAL A 39 -2.27 0.54 -7.15
CA VAL A 39 -1.41 0.09 -6.05
C VAL A 39 -1.66 0.98 -4.86
N ILE A 40 -1.83 0.38 -3.69
CA ILE A 40 -2.02 1.12 -2.45
C ILE A 40 -0.90 0.76 -1.49
N LEU A 41 -0.47 1.76 -0.72
CA LEU A 41 0.66 1.62 0.19
C LEU A 41 0.26 2.07 1.58
N GLY A 42 0.67 1.32 2.60
CA GLY A 42 0.55 1.76 3.97
C GLY A 42 1.70 2.68 4.35
N GLU A 43 1.62 3.22 5.56
CA GLU A 43 2.67 4.09 6.06
C GLU A 43 3.95 3.31 6.31
N ASP A 44 5.07 3.99 6.12
CA ASP A 44 6.37 3.42 6.46
C ASP A 44 6.52 3.31 7.96
N ARG A 45 7.05 2.19 8.40
CA ARG A 45 7.37 1.97 9.81
C ARG A 45 8.87 1.74 9.90
N GLY A 46 9.55 2.64 10.60
CA GLY A 46 10.99 2.58 10.71
C GLY A 46 11.45 1.93 11.99
N VAL A 47 12.75 1.78 12.10
CA VAL A 47 13.42 1.28 13.29
C VAL A 47 14.40 2.37 13.74
N THR A 48 14.45 2.63 15.03
CA THR A 48 15.29 3.69 15.59
C THR A 48 16.75 3.48 15.21
N ASP A 49 17.36 4.54 14.67
CA ASP A 49 18.77 4.56 14.29
C ASP A 49 19.14 3.49 13.27
N HIS A 50 18.19 3.13 12.41
CA HIS A 50 18.45 2.16 11.36
C HIS A 50 17.67 2.54 10.11
N ASN A 51 18.14 2.08 8.96
CA ASN A 51 17.56 2.44 7.67
C ASN A 51 16.45 1.51 7.21
N VAL A 52 16.18 0.44 7.95
CA VAL A 52 15.17 -0.50 7.53
C VAL A 52 13.79 0.14 7.67
N VAL A 53 12.95 -0.08 6.66
CA VAL A 53 11.59 0.45 6.62
C VAL A 53 10.66 -0.68 6.23
N VAL A 54 9.55 -0.78 6.92
CA VAL A 54 8.52 -1.80 6.67
C VAL A 54 7.25 -1.10 6.22
N HIS A 55 6.64 -1.57 5.15
CA HIS A 55 5.34 -1.06 4.75
C HIS A 55 4.52 -2.16 4.09
N THR A 56 3.20 -1.94 4.07
CA THR A 56 2.24 -2.81 3.42
C THR A 56 2.00 -2.31 2.00
N VAL A 57 1.88 -3.20 1.06
CA VAL A 57 1.54 -2.86 -0.32
C VAL A 57 0.51 -3.87 -0.81
N ALA A 58 -0.45 -3.40 -1.61
CA ALA A 58 -1.47 -4.27 -2.17
C ALA A 58 -2.03 -3.65 -3.44
N ILE A 59 -2.86 -4.41 -4.12
CA ILE A 59 -3.57 -3.96 -5.31
C ILE A 59 -5.05 -3.85 -4.97
N GLN A 60 -5.63 -2.71 -5.28
CA GLN A 60 -7.08 -2.51 -5.15
C GLN A 60 -7.70 -2.45 -6.52
N PHE A 61 -8.71 -3.28 -6.74
CA PHE A 61 -9.46 -3.29 -7.99
C PHE A 61 -10.61 -2.30 -7.93
N ALA A 62 -11.16 -2.02 -9.10
CA ALA A 62 -12.23 -1.02 -9.23
C ALA A 62 -13.50 -1.41 -8.50
N ASP A 63 -13.66 -2.68 -8.15
CA ASP A 63 -14.81 -3.12 -7.34
C ASP A 63 -14.53 -3.06 -5.84
N GLY A 64 -13.38 -2.53 -5.46
CA GLY A 64 -13.00 -2.40 -4.05
C GLY A 64 -12.20 -3.57 -3.50
N ARG A 65 -12.15 -4.68 -4.21
CA ARG A 65 -11.45 -5.86 -3.75
C ARG A 65 -9.96 -5.61 -3.68
N ILE A 66 -9.32 -6.15 -2.66
CA ILE A 66 -7.88 -5.97 -2.45
C ILE A 66 -7.22 -7.34 -2.54
N GLU A 67 -6.17 -7.41 -3.36
CA GLU A 67 -5.46 -8.66 -3.59
C GLU A 67 -3.96 -8.41 -3.65
N GLN A 68 -3.20 -9.48 -3.68
CA GLN A 68 -1.76 -9.47 -3.86
C GLN A 68 -1.05 -8.64 -2.79
N GLY A 69 -1.57 -8.72 -1.58
CA GLY A 69 -0.97 -8.00 -0.47
C GLY A 69 0.39 -8.57 -0.10
N ARG A 70 1.29 -7.66 0.23
CA ARG A 70 2.64 -8.02 0.65
C ARG A 70 3.10 -7.07 1.73
N ILE A 71 4.02 -7.53 2.53
CA ILE A 71 4.72 -6.68 3.47
C ILE A 71 6.14 -6.58 2.97
N LYS A 72 6.62 -5.37 2.78
CA LYS A 72 7.97 -5.14 2.30
C LYS A 72 8.83 -4.59 3.43
N ALA A 73 9.99 -5.18 3.61
CA ALA A 73 10.99 -4.69 4.54
C ALA A 73 12.25 -4.44 3.72
N ALA A 74 12.68 -3.21 3.67
CA ALA A 74 13.80 -2.84 2.82
C ALA A 74 14.73 -1.89 3.55
N THR A 75 15.98 -1.93 3.17
CA THR A 75 16.96 -1.00 3.68
C THR A 75 17.81 -0.51 2.52
N VAL A 76 18.15 0.77 2.56
CA VAL A 76 19.05 1.32 1.54
C VAL A 76 20.50 1.04 1.85
N TYR A 77 20.78 0.51 3.03
CA TYR A 77 22.14 0.24 3.45
C TYR A 77 22.17 -1.10 4.15
N SER A 78 22.82 -2.05 3.55
CA SER A 78 22.73 -3.44 3.98
C SER A 78 23.86 -3.90 4.88
N GLY A 79 24.83 -3.04 5.18
CA GLY A 79 26.02 -3.47 5.92
C GLY A 79 25.86 -3.55 7.42
N ARG A 80 24.75 -3.05 7.95
CA ARG A 80 24.57 -2.95 9.41
C ARG A 80 23.58 -3.98 9.90
N GLY A 81 23.99 -4.68 10.93
CA GLY A 81 23.04 -5.53 11.63
C GLY A 81 22.12 -4.74 12.54
N LEU A 82 21.25 -5.44 13.22
CA LEU A 82 20.33 -4.87 14.18
C LEU A 82 20.76 -5.23 15.59
N SER A 83 20.63 -4.27 16.50
CA SER A 83 20.71 -4.61 17.90
C SER A 83 19.48 -5.42 18.31
N SER A 84 19.50 -6.00 19.50
CA SER A 84 18.33 -6.75 19.95
C SER A 84 17.13 -5.84 20.13
N THR A 85 17.33 -4.60 20.54
CA THR A 85 16.23 -3.64 20.65
C THR A 85 15.67 -3.29 19.27
N GLN A 86 16.55 -3.04 18.32
CA GLN A 86 16.11 -2.76 16.94
C GLN A 86 15.40 -3.96 16.34
N ALA A 87 15.87 -5.18 16.63
CA ALA A 87 15.21 -6.38 16.14
C ALA A 87 13.79 -6.50 16.69
N ARG A 88 13.59 -6.13 17.95
CA ARG A 88 12.25 -6.13 18.51
C ARG A 88 11.36 -5.07 17.90
N GLU A 89 11.92 -3.90 17.62
CA GLU A 89 11.17 -2.86 16.91
C GLU A 89 10.76 -3.33 15.52
N LEU A 90 11.68 -3.97 14.83
CA LEU A 90 11.37 -4.50 13.50
C LEU A 90 10.27 -5.56 13.57
N ALA A 91 10.36 -6.44 14.55
CA ALA A 91 9.33 -7.46 14.73
C ALA A 91 7.96 -6.83 14.98
N ALA A 92 7.92 -5.79 15.81
CA ALA A 92 6.66 -5.08 16.06
C ALA A 92 6.12 -4.43 14.80
N ALA A 93 7.00 -3.82 14.01
CA ALA A 93 6.60 -3.19 12.75
C ALA A 93 6.05 -4.22 11.77
N LEU A 94 6.65 -5.39 11.70
CA LEU A 94 6.18 -6.45 10.82
C LEU A 94 4.81 -6.95 11.27
N LEU A 95 4.59 -7.10 12.56
CA LEU A 95 3.29 -7.54 13.06
C LEU A 95 2.21 -6.50 12.79
N GLU A 96 2.54 -5.22 12.99
CA GLU A 96 1.58 -4.15 12.68
C GLU A 96 1.23 -4.12 11.19
N ALA A 97 2.22 -4.31 10.34
CA ALA A 97 1.97 -4.35 8.91
C ALA A 97 1.10 -5.55 8.53
N ALA A 98 1.32 -6.68 9.17
CA ALA A 98 0.50 -7.87 8.91
C ALA A 98 -0.95 -7.63 9.33
N ASP A 99 -1.15 -7.02 10.49
CA ASP A 99 -2.50 -6.70 10.96
C ASP A 99 -3.19 -5.74 10.01
N GLN A 100 -2.46 -4.75 9.51
CA GLN A 100 -3.01 -3.80 8.56
C GLN A 100 -3.43 -4.49 7.27
N LEU A 101 -2.58 -5.36 6.76
CA LEU A 101 -2.88 -6.07 5.53
C LEU A 101 -4.11 -6.97 5.70
N ASP A 102 -4.20 -7.67 6.82
CA ASP A 102 -5.36 -8.49 7.09
C ASP A 102 -6.63 -7.66 7.14
N GLY A 103 -6.55 -6.47 7.70
CA GLY A 103 -7.70 -5.57 7.75
C GLY A 103 -8.11 -5.08 6.37
N TRP A 104 -7.16 -4.91 5.47
CA TRP A 104 -7.47 -4.50 4.10
C TRP A 104 -8.17 -5.62 3.32
N ILE A 105 -7.74 -6.85 3.53
CA ILE A 105 -8.24 -7.98 2.76
C ILE A 105 -9.53 -8.54 3.35
N GLU A 106 -9.62 -8.57 4.67
CA GLU A 106 -10.79 -9.08 5.39
C GLU A 106 -11.27 -8.04 6.38
N PRO A 107 -11.72 -6.90 5.89
CA PRO A 107 -11.92 -5.73 6.76
C PRO A 107 -13.04 -5.89 7.77
N SER A 108 -13.99 -6.69 7.51
CA SER A 108 -15.13 -6.74 8.40
C SER A 108 -14.91 -7.63 9.59
N GLY A 109 -13.93 -8.40 9.49
CA GLY A 109 -13.82 -9.40 10.52
C GLY A 109 -15.09 -10.16 10.65
#